data_1ab9753b6ee9a0cd7acb918911441f77
#
_entry.id   1ab9753b6ee9a0cd7acb918911441f77
#
_cell.length_a   1.000
_cell.length_b   1.000
_cell.length_c   1.000
_cell.angle_alpha   90.00
_cell.angle_beta   90.00
_cell.angle_gamma   90.00
#
_symmetry.space_group_name_H-M   'P 1'
#
loop_
_entity.id
_entity.type
_entity.pdbx_description
1 polymer ?
#
loop_
_entity_poly.entity_id
_entity_poly.type
_entity_poly.pdbx_seq_one_letter_code
_entity_poly.pdbx_strand_id
1 'polypeptide(L)'
;EDSMITRNVQRILSKDRDFWLNLKVTNRPDFIPELYCTKRVNNKAWTKEWLRLNGFPDRPVYQMYYQHGNKADMIKGKVDVFIDDSLSNVLKCQRSGLPALLMHTERTIDFPMFKVFSLCKDEIIDAYQFMRSYA
;
A
#
# COMPACT_ATOMS: atom_id res chain seq x y z
N GLU A 1 -3.54 -10.70 -17.16
CA GLU A 1 -3.24 -9.88 -18.30
C GLU A 1 -1.96 -9.10 -18.11
N ASP A 2 -1.96 -8.19 -17.29
CA ASP A 2 -0.80 -7.34 -17.12
C ASP A 2 0.15 -7.81 -16.04
N SER A 3 -0.25 -8.80 -15.24
CA SER A 3 0.58 -9.25 -14.13
C SER A 3 1.92 -9.83 -14.57
N MET A 4 1.95 -10.55 -15.72
CA MET A 4 3.20 -11.08 -16.25
C MET A 4 4.09 -9.96 -16.78
N ILE A 5 3.51 -9.00 -17.51
CA ILE A 5 4.25 -7.84 -18.02
C ILE A 5 4.80 -7.03 -16.85
N THR A 6 3.97 -6.77 -15.84
CA THR A 6 4.38 -6.04 -14.64
C THR A 6 5.54 -6.71 -13.92
N ARG A 7 5.48 -8.06 -13.77
CA ARG A 7 6.56 -8.80 -13.13
C ARG A 7 7.85 -8.73 -13.92
N ASN A 8 7.77 -8.82 -15.25
CA ASN A 8 8.96 -8.74 -16.11
C ASN A 8 9.60 -7.36 -16.02
N VAL A 9 8.80 -6.29 -16.05
CA VAL A 9 9.30 -4.94 -15.92
C VAL A 9 9.96 -4.76 -14.55
N GLN A 10 9.32 -5.21 -13.47
CA GLN A 10 9.90 -5.10 -12.14
C GLN A 10 11.21 -5.89 -12.02
N ARG A 11 11.29 -7.07 -12.64
CA ARG A 11 12.51 -7.87 -12.64
C ARG A 11 13.65 -7.13 -13.35
N ILE A 12 13.38 -6.51 -14.48
CA ILE A 12 14.37 -5.73 -15.22
C ILE A 12 14.84 -4.54 -14.38
N LEU A 13 13.93 -3.85 -13.72
CA LEU A 13 14.22 -2.66 -12.93
C LEU A 13 14.70 -2.97 -11.52
N SER A 14 14.69 -4.23 -11.10
CA SER A 14 14.99 -4.60 -9.71
C SER A 14 16.39 -4.18 -9.26
N LYS A 15 17.31 -3.97 -10.17
CA LYS A 15 18.70 -3.57 -9.89
C LYS A 15 18.97 -2.09 -10.20
N ASP A 16 17.97 -1.36 -10.66
CA ASP A 16 18.12 0.05 -11.02
C ASP A 16 17.75 0.93 -9.82
N ARG A 17 18.74 1.19 -8.97
CA ARG A 17 18.55 2.00 -7.77
C ARG A 17 17.99 3.37 -8.08
N ASP A 18 18.51 4.04 -9.12
CA ASP A 18 18.10 5.39 -9.45
C ASP A 18 16.66 5.46 -9.89
N PHE A 19 16.17 4.45 -10.62
CA PHE A 19 14.76 4.38 -10.99
C PHE A 19 13.87 4.41 -9.74
N TRP A 20 14.18 3.57 -8.76
CA TRP A 20 13.35 3.47 -7.54
C TRP A 20 13.46 4.71 -6.66
N LEU A 21 14.65 5.30 -6.56
CA LEU A 21 14.84 6.49 -5.74
C LEU A 21 14.25 7.77 -6.35
N ASN A 22 14.03 7.79 -7.66
CA ASN A 22 13.49 8.96 -8.36
C ASN A 22 11.99 8.89 -8.59
N LEU A 23 11.30 7.88 -8.05
CA LEU A 23 9.84 7.83 -8.14
C LEU A 23 9.21 9.05 -7.46
N LYS A 24 8.18 9.59 -8.09
CA LYS A 24 7.46 10.75 -7.54
C LYS A 24 6.58 10.35 -6.38
N VAL A 25 6.47 11.25 -5.40
CA VAL A 25 5.47 11.12 -4.35
C VAL A 25 4.11 11.47 -4.95
N THR A 26 3.15 10.55 -4.87
CA THR A 26 1.80 10.77 -5.38
C THR A 26 0.79 11.01 -4.26
N ASN A 27 1.05 10.48 -3.07
CA ASN A 27 0.17 10.63 -1.91
C ASN A 27 1.00 10.73 -0.64
N ARG A 28 0.56 11.57 0.30
CA ARG A 28 1.15 11.67 1.63
C ARG A 28 0.06 11.54 2.68
N PRO A 29 0.26 10.71 3.71
CA PRO A 29 -0.64 10.72 4.85
C PRO A 29 -0.48 12.03 5.64
N ASP A 30 -1.57 12.52 6.22
CA ASP A 30 -1.53 13.64 7.15
C ASP A 30 -1.33 13.18 8.61
N PHE A 31 -0.85 11.96 8.78
CA PHE A 31 -0.64 11.30 10.06
C PHE A 31 0.62 10.45 10.01
N ILE A 32 1.08 9.99 11.17
CA ILE A 32 2.21 9.06 11.26
C ILE A 32 1.64 7.63 11.19
N PRO A 33 1.93 6.88 10.11
CA PRO A 33 1.41 5.51 9.99
C PRO A 33 2.14 4.57 10.94
N GLU A 34 1.51 3.44 11.27
CA GLU A 34 2.17 2.39 12.05
C GLU A 34 3.31 1.74 11.28
N LEU A 35 3.08 1.50 9.98
CA LEU A 35 4.06 0.85 9.11
C LEU A 35 3.76 1.17 7.65
N TYR A 36 4.73 0.82 6.79
CA TYR A 36 4.56 0.84 5.34
C TYR A 36 4.61 -0.59 4.83
N CYS A 37 3.79 -0.90 3.82
CA CYS A 37 3.73 -2.23 3.24
C CYS A 37 3.68 -2.13 1.72
N THR A 38 4.54 -2.88 1.04
CA THR A 38 4.64 -2.82 -0.41
C THR A 38 4.96 -4.18 -1.02
N LYS A 39 4.59 -4.37 -2.28
CA LYS A 39 5.02 -5.51 -3.11
C LYS A 39 5.96 -4.99 -4.17
N ARG A 40 7.24 -5.24 -4.01
CA ARG A 40 8.29 -4.80 -4.95
C ARG A 40 9.42 -5.82 -4.95
N VAL A 41 10.11 -5.89 -6.07
CA VAL A 41 11.27 -6.81 -6.22
C VAL A 41 12.60 -6.09 -6.01
N ASN A 42 12.59 -4.78 -5.81
CA ASN A 42 13.81 -4.02 -5.55
C ASN A 42 14.34 -4.28 -4.14
N ASN A 43 15.58 -3.87 -3.90
CA ASN A 43 16.18 -3.92 -2.58
C ASN A 43 15.37 -3.12 -1.57
N LYS A 44 15.01 -3.72 -0.44
CA LYS A 44 14.23 -3.06 0.62
C LYS A 44 14.91 -1.80 1.15
N ALA A 45 16.25 -1.79 1.19
CA ALA A 45 16.99 -0.61 1.63
C ALA A 45 16.69 0.61 0.75
N TRP A 46 16.43 0.42 -0.53
CA TRP A 46 16.06 1.51 -1.44
C TRP A 46 14.66 2.04 -1.17
N THR A 47 13.73 1.18 -0.79
CA THR A 47 12.39 1.60 -0.37
C THR A 47 12.50 2.48 0.86
N LYS A 48 13.29 2.06 1.85
CA LYS A 48 13.53 2.83 3.08
C LYS A 48 14.21 4.16 2.77
N GLU A 49 15.18 4.16 1.89
CA GLU A 49 15.88 5.39 1.49
C GLU A 49 14.96 6.36 0.78
N TRP A 50 14.09 5.87 -0.11
CA TRP A 50 13.11 6.71 -0.80
C TRP A 50 12.18 7.38 0.19
N LEU A 51 11.69 6.64 1.18
CA LEU A 51 10.83 7.20 2.22
C LEU A 51 11.55 8.31 2.98
N ARG A 52 12.80 8.06 3.36
CA ARG A 52 13.63 9.03 4.09
C ARG A 52 13.87 10.28 3.25
N LEU A 53 14.28 10.12 1.99
CA LEU A 53 14.58 11.23 1.09
C LEU A 53 13.37 12.11 0.83
N ASN A 54 12.18 11.53 0.85
CA ASN A 54 10.93 12.26 0.60
C ASN A 54 10.24 12.74 1.87
N GLY A 55 10.90 12.63 3.01
CA GLY A 55 10.41 13.19 4.28
C GLY A 55 9.28 12.41 4.94
N PHE A 56 9.11 11.13 4.60
CA PHE A 56 8.14 10.28 5.28
C PHE A 56 8.61 9.91 6.68
N PRO A 57 7.70 9.78 7.65
CA PRO A 57 8.07 9.34 9.00
C PRO A 57 8.83 8.01 9.00
N ASP A 58 9.79 7.86 9.90
CA ASP A 58 10.59 6.65 10.05
C ASP A 58 9.77 5.58 10.77
N ARG A 59 9.20 4.67 10.00
CA ARG A 59 8.37 3.56 10.48
C ARG A 59 8.80 2.25 9.81
N PRO A 60 8.47 1.10 10.40
CA PRO A 60 8.84 -0.19 9.81
C PRO A 60 8.33 -0.34 8.39
N VAL A 61 9.15 -0.97 7.55
CA VAL A 61 8.80 -1.27 6.16
C VAL A 61 8.69 -2.79 6.00
N TYR A 62 7.54 -3.24 5.55
CA TYR A 62 7.29 -4.64 5.23
C TYR A 62 7.21 -4.77 3.73
N GLN A 63 8.14 -5.49 3.13
CA GLN A 63 8.22 -5.64 1.68
C GLN A 63 8.04 -7.09 1.27
N MET A 64 7.07 -7.33 0.39
CA MET A 64 6.82 -8.64 -0.20
C MET A 64 7.40 -8.65 -1.61
N TYR A 65 8.20 -9.68 -1.92
CA TYR A 65 8.96 -9.74 -3.16
C TYR A 65 8.24 -10.46 -4.30
N TYR A 66 7.02 -10.93 -4.07
CA TYR A 66 6.22 -11.59 -5.12
C TYR A 66 4.82 -11.01 -5.17
N GLN A 67 4.29 -10.94 -6.40
CA GLN A 67 3.04 -10.21 -6.69
C GLN A 67 1.79 -10.91 -6.16
N HIS A 68 1.81 -12.24 -6.05
CA HIS A 68 0.63 -13.03 -5.68
C HIS A 68 0.48 -13.24 -4.18
N GLY A 69 1.40 -12.72 -3.39
CA GLY A 69 1.30 -12.81 -1.94
C GLY A 69 0.14 -11.99 -1.39
N ASN A 70 -0.28 -12.32 -0.20
CA ASN A 70 -1.31 -11.58 0.53
C ASN A 70 -0.63 -10.71 1.59
N LYS A 71 -0.76 -9.38 1.45
CA LYS A 71 -0.16 -8.45 2.40
C LYS A 71 -0.64 -8.68 3.83
N ALA A 72 -1.88 -9.18 4.01
CA ALA A 72 -2.40 -9.48 5.33
C ALA A 72 -1.51 -10.46 6.10
N ASP A 73 -0.84 -11.39 5.39
CA ASP A 73 0.04 -12.37 6.04
C ASP A 73 1.21 -11.68 6.75
N MET A 74 1.64 -10.52 6.27
CA MET A 74 2.73 -9.78 6.89
C MET A 74 2.30 -8.84 8.00
N ILE A 75 1.10 -8.27 7.89
CA ILE A 75 0.72 -7.12 8.72
C ILE A 75 -0.50 -7.33 9.59
N LYS A 76 -1.24 -8.43 9.42
CA LYS A 76 -2.39 -8.73 10.27
C LYS A 76 -1.93 -8.89 11.73
N GLY A 77 -2.64 -8.23 12.64
CA GLY A 77 -2.26 -8.19 14.04
C GLY A 77 -1.28 -7.07 14.40
N LYS A 78 -0.75 -6.36 13.40
CA LYS A 78 0.17 -5.23 13.61
C LYS A 78 -0.50 -3.89 13.39
N VAL A 79 -1.62 -3.87 12.69
CA VAL A 79 -2.41 -2.66 12.40
C VAL A 79 -3.88 -2.98 12.54
N ASP A 80 -4.68 -1.94 12.77
CA ASP A 80 -6.14 -2.06 12.88
C ASP A 80 -6.81 -1.95 11.51
N VAL A 81 -6.25 -1.16 10.63
CA VAL A 81 -6.79 -0.92 9.29
C VAL A 81 -5.64 -0.69 8.33
N PHE A 82 -5.81 -1.14 7.10
CA PHE A 82 -4.83 -1.00 6.03
C PHE A 82 -5.43 -0.22 4.86
N ILE A 83 -4.65 0.63 4.23
CA ILE A 83 -5.09 1.36 3.04
C ILE A 83 -4.12 1.12 1.90
N ASP A 84 -4.65 0.80 0.72
CA ASP A 84 -3.86 0.44 -0.45
C ASP A 84 -4.57 0.93 -1.72
N ASP A 85 -3.81 1.21 -2.76
CA ASP A 85 -4.35 1.61 -4.06
C ASP A 85 -4.69 0.42 -4.96
N SER A 86 -4.37 -0.79 -4.56
CA SER A 86 -4.67 -2.01 -5.31
C SER A 86 -5.96 -2.64 -4.78
N LEU A 87 -6.99 -2.69 -5.62
CA LEU A 87 -8.26 -3.34 -5.26
C LEU A 87 -8.04 -4.81 -4.90
N SER A 88 -7.18 -5.51 -5.65
CA SER A 88 -6.85 -6.91 -5.36
C SER A 88 -6.29 -7.08 -3.96
N ASN A 89 -5.35 -6.21 -3.56
CA ASN A 89 -4.77 -6.27 -2.22
C ASN A 89 -5.81 -5.96 -1.14
N VAL A 90 -6.65 -4.96 -1.37
CA VAL A 90 -7.72 -4.59 -0.42
C VAL A 90 -8.67 -5.76 -0.21
N LEU A 91 -9.12 -6.40 -1.29
CA LEU A 91 -10.04 -7.53 -1.19
C LEU A 91 -9.39 -8.74 -0.50
N LYS A 92 -8.13 -9.03 -0.80
CA LYS A 92 -7.41 -10.12 -0.13
C LYS A 92 -7.29 -9.86 1.38
N CYS A 93 -6.98 -8.64 1.77
CA CYS A 93 -6.89 -8.28 3.18
C CYS A 93 -8.25 -8.42 3.87
N GLN A 94 -9.33 -7.93 3.26
CA GLN A 94 -10.67 -8.05 3.82
C GLN A 94 -11.07 -9.51 4.00
N ARG A 95 -10.79 -10.36 3.03
CA ARG A 95 -11.07 -11.80 3.11
C ARG A 95 -10.27 -12.47 4.23
N SER A 96 -9.11 -11.94 4.56
CA SER A 96 -8.27 -12.46 5.65
C SER A 96 -8.66 -11.90 7.02
N GLY A 97 -9.68 -11.05 7.08
CA GLY A 97 -10.14 -10.46 8.34
C GLY A 97 -9.39 -9.19 8.75
N LEU A 98 -8.58 -8.62 7.86
CA LEU A 98 -7.94 -7.31 8.10
C LEU A 98 -8.78 -6.22 7.44
N PRO A 99 -9.37 -5.30 8.20
CA PRO A 99 -10.07 -4.16 7.61
C PRO A 99 -9.15 -3.41 6.65
N ALA A 100 -9.62 -3.17 5.42
CA ALA A 100 -8.81 -2.52 4.41
C ALA A 100 -9.65 -1.56 3.59
N LEU A 101 -9.06 -0.44 3.19
CA LEU A 101 -9.69 0.64 2.45
C LEU A 101 -8.95 0.84 1.12
N LEU A 102 -9.71 1.14 0.07
CA LEU A 102 -9.14 1.47 -1.23
C LEU A 102 -8.74 2.95 -1.23
N MET A 103 -7.47 3.20 -1.51
CA MET A 103 -6.93 4.56 -1.52
C MET A 103 -7.30 5.27 -2.82
N HIS A 104 -7.64 6.56 -2.72
CA HIS A 104 -7.90 7.42 -3.87
C HIS A 104 -6.58 7.70 -4.61
N THR A 105 -6.53 7.29 -5.88
CA THR A 105 -5.42 7.58 -6.80
C THR A 105 -5.98 7.75 -8.20
N GLU A 106 -5.13 8.12 -9.15
CA GLU A 106 -5.54 8.20 -10.55
C GLU A 106 -6.07 6.87 -11.08
N ARG A 107 -5.56 5.74 -10.54
CA ARG A 107 -5.98 4.40 -10.97
C ARG A 107 -7.31 3.97 -10.37
N THR A 108 -7.71 4.53 -9.23
CA THR A 108 -8.92 4.09 -8.52
C THR A 108 -10.10 5.06 -8.67
N ILE A 109 -9.85 6.25 -9.20
CA ILE A 109 -10.89 7.29 -9.30
C ILE A 109 -12.10 6.86 -10.12
N ASP A 110 -11.91 5.97 -11.09
CA ASP A 110 -12.97 5.50 -11.99
C ASP A 110 -13.64 4.20 -11.54
N PHE A 111 -13.38 3.74 -10.32
CA PHE A 111 -14.02 2.53 -9.82
C PHE A 111 -15.41 2.87 -9.26
N PRO A 112 -16.51 2.70 -10.06
CA PRO A 112 -17.82 3.21 -9.68
C PRO A 112 -18.48 2.43 -8.55
N MET A 113 -18.06 1.18 -8.33
CA MET A 113 -18.66 0.29 -7.33
C MET A 113 -17.95 0.34 -5.98
N PHE A 114 -16.87 1.09 -5.86
CA PHE A 114 -16.04 1.07 -4.66
C PHE A 114 -15.82 2.48 -4.17
N LYS A 115 -16.02 2.68 -2.87
CA LYS A 115 -15.67 3.93 -2.23
C LYS A 115 -14.16 4.02 -2.07
N VAL A 116 -13.58 5.16 -2.43
CA VAL A 116 -12.15 5.42 -2.29
C VAL A 116 -11.91 6.48 -1.22
N PHE A 117 -10.76 6.38 -0.56
CA PHE A 117 -10.42 7.20 0.60
C PHE A 117 -9.08 7.90 0.37
N SER A 118 -8.96 9.13 0.82
CA SER A 118 -7.67 9.82 0.83
C SER A 118 -6.86 9.43 2.08
N LEU A 119 -5.57 9.73 2.07
CA LEU A 119 -4.69 9.48 3.22
C LEU A 119 -4.89 10.56 4.30
N CYS A 120 -6.13 10.72 4.74
CA CYS A 120 -6.57 11.66 5.75
C CYS A 120 -6.97 10.90 7.00
N LYS A 121 -6.37 11.25 8.14
CA LYS A 121 -6.59 10.53 9.40
C LYS A 121 -8.06 10.46 9.78
N ASP A 122 -8.77 11.58 9.71
CA ASP A 122 -10.16 11.62 10.14
C ASP A 122 -11.05 10.76 9.24
N GLU A 123 -10.82 10.80 7.94
CA GLU A 123 -11.57 10.01 6.98
C GLU A 123 -11.35 8.51 7.20
N ILE A 124 -10.10 8.11 7.46
CA ILE A 124 -9.75 6.71 7.71
C ILE A 124 -10.36 6.23 9.02
N ILE A 125 -10.29 7.03 10.08
CA ILE A 125 -10.87 6.68 11.38
C ILE A 125 -12.38 6.52 11.27
N ASP A 126 -13.08 7.45 10.60
CA ASP A 126 -14.51 7.36 10.42
C ASP A 126 -14.90 6.10 9.65
N ALA A 127 -14.19 5.79 8.59
CA ALA A 127 -14.43 4.57 7.81
C ALA A 127 -14.21 3.32 8.64
N TYR A 128 -13.16 3.29 9.43
CA TYR A 128 -12.85 2.16 10.30
C TYR A 128 -13.93 1.95 11.35
N GLN A 129 -14.38 3.03 12.00
CA GLN A 129 -15.43 2.96 13.00
C GLN A 129 -16.75 2.48 12.38
N PHE A 130 -17.07 2.94 11.17
CA PHE A 130 -18.24 2.49 10.45
C PHE A 130 -18.17 1.00 10.17
N MET A 131 -17.04 0.49 9.68
CA MET A 131 -16.86 -0.94 9.43
C MET A 131 -17.03 -1.76 10.71
N ARG A 132 -16.52 -1.28 11.83
CA ARG A 132 -16.64 -1.99 13.11
C ARG A 132 -18.09 -2.08 13.59
N SER A 133 -18.93 -1.11 13.27
CA SER A 133 -20.32 -1.11 13.70
C SER A 133 -21.15 -2.21 13.04
N TYR A 134 -20.64 -2.83 11.98
CA TYR A 134 -21.30 -3.93 11.27
C TYR A 134 -20.62 -5.28 11.47
N ALA A 135 -19.60 -5.33 12.30
CA ALA A 135 -18.86 -6.56 12.56
C ALA A 135 -19.59 -7.49 13.54
#